data_92cccc517fafd002fa44bc15e402712d
#
_entry.id   92cccc517fafd002fa44bc15e402712d
#
_cell.length_a   1.000
_cell.length_b   1.000
_cell.length_c   1.000
_cell.angle_alpha   90.00
_cell.angle_beta   90.00
_cell.angle_gamma   90.00
#
_symmetry.space_group_name_H-M   'P 1'
#
loop_
_entity.id
_entity.type
_entity.pdbx_description
1 polymer ?
#
loop_
_entity_poly.entity_id
_entity_poly.type
_entity_poly.pdbx_seq_one_letter_code
_entity_poly.pdbx_strand_id
1 'polypeptide(L)'
;MDLILIRHARAFDRDSAAWPDDSRRPLTAQGREEFRTLAKRLGRAVRDVDLLESSGYVRAWQTAQILAEETRWPKPSRLERLEASEGSADAHIEALVRALDGMRGIGTVAWVGHEPMLSRLASRLLAGSAESMRVDFKKGSALALRINPGARAELLWMITPRLVGRMRRSGK
;
A
#
# COMPACT_ATOMS: atom_id res chain seq x y z
N MET A 1 -1.59 -6.30 15.87
CA MET A 1 -1.28 -5.12 15.03
C MET A 1 -1.96 -5.30 13.68
N ASP A 2 -2.60 -4.27 13.18
CA ASP A 2 -3.17 -4.31 11.83
C ASP A 2 -2.22 -3.62 10.84
N LEU A 3 -2.01 -4.24 9.66
CA LEU A 3 -1.16 -3.74 8.59
C LEU A 3 -2.01 -3.45 7.36
N ILE A 4 -1.97 -2.22 6.85
CA ILE A 4 -2.65 -1.83 5.63
C ILE A 4 -1.61 -1.66 4.52
N LEU A 5 -1.62 -2.55 3.55
CA LEU A 5 -0.80 -2.47 2.35
C LEU A 5 -1.54 -1.71 1.26
N ILE A 6 -0.92 -0.68 0.69
CA ILE A 6 -1.52 0.17 -0.32
C ILE A 6 -0.61 0.25 -1.53
N ARG A 7 -1.09 -0.17 -2.68
CA ARG A 7 -0.37 0.05 -3.93
C ARG A 7 -0.57 1.49 -4.38
N HIS A 8 0.51 2.16 -4.82
CA HIS A 8 0.40 3.51 -5.37
C HIS A 8 -0.73 3.63 -6.40
N ALA A 9 -1.37 4.79 -6.47
CA ALA A 9 -2.45 5.10 -7.40
C ALA A 9 -1.95 5.11 -8.87
N ARG A 10 -2.87 5.34 -9.83
CA ARG A 10 -2.52 5.39 -11.24
C ARG A 10 -1.53 6.52 -11.52
N ALA A 11 -0.35 6.13 -11.99
CA ALA A 11 0.70 7.02 -12.46
C ALA A 11 0.71 7.06 -13.99
N PHE A 12 1.45 7.99 -14.57
CA PHE A 12 1.75 7.97 -15.99
C PHE A 12 2.33 6.61 -16.40
N ASP A 13 2.29 6.28 -17.68
CA ASP A 13 2.89 5.04 -18.16
C ASP A 13 4.42 5.13 -18.10
N ARG A 14 5.07 3.96 -18.04
CA ARG A 14 6.53 3.90 -18.03
C ARG A 14 7.04 4.32 -19.40
N ASP A 15 7.79 5.41 -19.42
CA ASP A 15 8.40 6.00 -20.61
C ASP A 15 9.79 6.51 -20.22
N SER A 16 10.83 5.88 -20.72
CA SER A 16 12.22 6.23 -20.40
C SER A 16 12.64 7.59 -20.99
N ALA A 17 11.96 8.08 -22.03
CA ALA A 17 12.22 9.40 -22.59
C ALA A 17 11.61 10.49 -21.71
N ALA A 18 10.37 10.31 -21.24
CA ALA A 18 9.70 11.26 -20.38
C ALA A 18 10.20 11.16 -18.92
N TRP A 19 10.54 9.95 -18.46
CA TRP A 19 10.97 9.64 -17.11
C TRP A 19 12.23 8.78 -17.11
N PRO A 20 13.41 9.36 -17.41
CA PRO A 20 14.69 8.62 -17.40
C PRO A 20 14.96 7.96 -16.03
N ASP A 21 14.55 8.62 -14.96
CA ASP A 21 14.49 8.07 -13.61
C ASP A 21 13.03 7.74 -13.27
N ASP A 22 12.66 6.44 -13.32
CA ASP A 22 11.30 5.95 -13.03
C ASP A 22 10.82 6.28 -11.61
N SER A 23 11.73 6.52 -10.68
CA SER A 23 11.38 6.94 -9.32
C SER A 23 10.65 8.28 -9.28
N ARG A 24 10.92 9.15 -10.26
CA ARG A 24 10.36 10.51 -10.37
C ARG A 24 9.01 10.55 -11.10
N ARG A 25 8.53 9.46 -11.68
CA ARG A 25 7.27 9.38 -12.42
C ARG A 25 6.06 9.61 -11.50
N PRO A 26 5.24 10.66 -11.75
CA PRO A 26 4.16 11.07 -10.87
C PRO A 26 2.84 10.36 -11.16
N LEU A 27 1.85 10.60 -10.31
CA LEU A 27 0.47 10.22 -10.54
C LEU A 27 -0.14 11.05 -11.69
N THR A 28 -1.06 10.44 -12.45
CA THR A 28 -1.92 11.19 -13.36
C THR A 28 -2.99 11.98 -12.58
N ALA A 29 -3.55 13.03 -13.19
CA ALA A 29 -4.67 13.78 -12.58
C ALA A 29 -5.86 12.86 -12.27
N GLN A 30 -6.21 11.97 -13.21
CA GLN A 30 -7.26 10.97 -13.03
C GLN A 30 -6.92 10.01 -11.86
N GLY A 31 -5.66 9.53 -11.78
CA GLY A 31 -5.23 8.64 -10.71
C GLY A 31 -5.34 9.27 -9.33
N ARG A 32 -5.03 10.56 -9.21
CA ARG A 32 -5.21 11.34 -7.96
C ARG A 32 -6.68 11.39 -7.56
N GLU A 33 -7.58 11.73 -8.47
CA GLU A 33 -9.00 11.89 -8.17
C GLU A 33 -9.68 10.56 -7.83
N GLU A 34 -9.38 9.50 -8.59
CA GLU A 34 -9.85 8.15 -8.28
C GLU A 34 -9.40 7.71 -6.88
N PHE A 35 -8.14 7.99 -6.55
CA PHE A 35 -7.59 7.59 -5.25
C PHE A 35 -8.12 8.45 -4.10
N ARG A 36 -8.36 9.75 -4.27
CA ARG A 36 -9.03 10.59 -3.25
C ARG A 36 -10.37 10.00 -2.84
N THR A 37 -11.13 9.51 -3.81
CA THR A 37 -12.42 8.86 -3.53
C THR A 37 -12.25 7.61 -2.65
N LEU A 38 -11.24 6.80 -2.90
CA LEU A 38 -10.92 5.62 -2.09
C LEU A 38 -10.39 6.05 -0.70
N ALA A 39 -9.48 7.02 -0.64
CA ALA A 39 -8.90 7.52 0.61
C ALA A 39 -9.98 8.01 1.58
N LYS A 40 -10.98 8.79 1.10
CA LYS A 40 -12.13 9.20 1.90
C LYS A 40 -12.92 8.03 2.50
N ARG A 41 -13.03 6.92 1.76
CA ARG A 41 -13.69 5.70 2.27
C ARG A 41 -12.83 4.99 3.31
N LEU A 42 -11.53 4.89 3.05
CA LEU A 42 -10.58 4.32 4.03
C LEU A 42 -10.61 5.10 5.34
N GLY A 43 -10.52 6.42 5.30
CA GLY A 43 -10.54 7.25 6.51
C GLY A 43 -11.85 7.18 7.32
N ARG A 44 -12.95 6.76 6.69
CA ARG A 44 -14.23 6.49 7.41
C ARG A 44 -14.26 5.08 8.01
N ALA A 45 -13.65 4.12 7.34
CA ALA A 45 -13.61 2.72 7.75
C ALA A 45 -12.52 2.45 8.79
N VAL A 46 -11.37 3.10 8.63
CA VAL A 46 -10.20 2.97 9.52
C VAL A 46 -9.81 4.36 10.01
N ARG A 47 -10.17 4.68 11.24
CA ARG A 47 -9.95 6.01 11.82
C ARG A 47 -8.56 6.17 12.41
N ASP A 48 -8.10 5.15 13.08
CA ASP A 48 -6.89 5.20 13.89
C ASP A 48 -5.77 4.42 13.17
N VAL A 49 -4.87 5.17 12.55
CA VAL A 49 -3.61 4.69 11.98
C VAL A 49 -2.49 5.41 12.71
N ASP A 50 -1.60 4.65 13.33
CA ASP A 50 -0.52 5.19 14.14
C ASP A 50 0.68 5.59 13.30
N LEU A 51 0.91 4.89 12.18
CA LEU A 51 2.07 5.09 11.33
C LEU A 51 1.68 4.95 9.85
N LEU A 52 2.01 5.96 9.06
CA LEU A 52 1.89 5.95 7.60
C LEU A 52 3.28 6.06 6.99
N GLU A 53 3.73 5.00 6.34
CA GLU A 53 5.03 4.96 5.68
C GLU A 53 4.88 4.72 4.18
N SER A 54 5.78 5.29 3.41
CA SER A 54 5.76 5.22 1.95
C SER A 54 7.14 5.03 1.37
N SER A 55 7.18 4.33 0.23
CA SER A 55 8.29 4.44 -0.71
C SER A 55 8.55 5.89 -1.07
N GLY A 56 9.83 6.26 -1.25
CA GLY A 56 10.24 7.58 -1.70
C GLY A 56 9.94 7.86 -3.19
N TYR A 57 9.50 6.88 -3.97
CA TYR A 57 9.12 7.10 -5.37
C TYR A 57 7.93 8.05 -5.46
N VAL A 58 8.01 9.05 -6.32
CA VAL A 58 7.04 10.16 -6.42
C VAL A 58 5.58 9.67 -6.44
N ARG A 59 5.27 8.65 -7.21
CA ARG A 59 3.90 8.09 -7.30
C ARG A 59 3.38 7.48 -5.99
N ALA A 60 4.25 6.84 -5.21
CA ALA A 60 3.88 6.28 -3.91
C ALA A 60 3.76 7.39 -2.87
N TRP A 61 4.73 8.30 -2.85
CA TRP A 61 4.73 9.46 -1.95
C TRP A 61 3.48 10.32 -2.12
N GLN A 62 3.11 10.67 -3.38
CA GLN A 62 1.89 11.39 -3.69
C GLN A 62 0.63 10.63 -3.28
N THR A 63 0.63 9.30 -3.35
CA THR A 63 -0.48 8.47 -2.85
C THR A 63 -0.61 8.59 -1.34
N ALA A 64 0.52 8.51 -0.61
CA ALA A 64 0.54 8.68 0.84
C ALA A 64 0.13 10.09 1.28
N GLN A 65 0.55 11.13 0.54
CA GLN A 65 0.10 12.50 0.79
C GLN A 65 -1.42 12.64 0.66
N ILE A 66 -2.03 12.04 -0.36
CA ILE A 66 -3.50 12.03 -0.53
C ILE A 66 -4.18 11.34 0.66
N LEU A 67 -3.62 10.25 1.20
CA LEU A 67 -4.15 9.61 2.41
C LEU A 67 -4.13 10.59 3.59
N ALA A 68 -3.00 11.24 3.86
CA ALA A 68 -2.90 12.20 4.95
C ALA A 68 -3.83 13.43 4.78
N GLU A 69 -4.05 13.88 3.53
CA GLU A 69 -4.95 14.99 3.21
C GLU A 69 -6.45 14.65 3.38
N GLU A 70 -6.84 13.43 3.02
CA GLU A 70 -8.25 13.03 2.95
C GLU A 70 -8.71 12.21 4.18
N THR A 71 -7.80 11.92 5.09
CA THR A 71 -8.06 11.14 6.31
C THR A 71 -7.53 11.87 7.53
N ARG A 72 -7.64 11.25 8.72
CA ARG A 72 -6.96 11.69 9.95
C ARG A 72 -5.65 10.95 10.18
N TRP A 73 -5.16 10.22 9.18
CA TRP A 73 -3.93 9.45 9.28
C TRP A 73 -2.72 10.38 9.41
N PRO A 74 -1.63 9.94 10.02
CA PRO A 74 -0.46 10.78 10.21
C PRO A 74 0.18 11.22 8.89
N LYS A 75 1.04 12.23 8.95
CA LYS A 75 1.88 12.60 7.80
C LYS A 75 2.77 11.43 7.43
N PRO A 76 2.96 11.17 6.12
CA PRO A 76 3.78 10.06 5.68
C PRO A 76 5.25 10.27 6.03
N SER A 77 5.91 9.21 6.47
CA SER A 77 7.36 9.08 6.55
C SER A 77 7.90 8.17 5.45
N ARG A 78 9.17 8.40 5.06
CA ARG A 78 9.81 7.55 4.05
C ARG A 78 10.34 6.26 4.69
N LEU A 79 10.00 5.15 4.08
CA LEU A 79 10.58 3.84 4.38
C LEU A 79 11.26 3.30 3.11
N GLU A 80 12.57 3.35 3.03
CA GLU A 80 13.35 2.95 1.85
C GLU A 80 13.08 1.49 1.45
N ARG A 81 12.81 0.62 2.43
CA ARG A 81 12.44 -0.78 2.17
C ARG A 81 11.14 -0.97 1.39
N LEU A 82 10.33 0.07 1.21
CA LEU A 82 9.15 0.05 0.35
C LEU A 82 9.45 0.47 -1.10
N GLU A 83 10.68 0.86 -1.40
CA GLU A 83 11.11 1.20 -2.76
C GLU A 83 11.32 -0.07 -3.58
N ALA A 84 11.04 0.01 -4.88
CA ALA A 84 11.28 -1.10 -5.77
C ALA A 84 12.79 -1.34 -5.88
N SER A 85 13.27 -2.49 -5.41
CA SER A 85 14.68 -2.88 -5.54
C SER A 85 14.84 -3.96 -6.62
N GLU A 86 15.93 -3.89 -7.37
CA GLU A 86 16.32 -4.92 -8.33
C GLU A 86 17.05 -6.11 -7.65
N GLY A 87 17.16 -6.09 -6.31
CA GLY A 87 17.85 -7.11 -5.53
C GLY A 87 17.02 -8.37 -5.26
N SER A 88 17.60 -9.31 -4.50
CA SER A 88 16.95 -10.57 -4.10
C SER A 88 15.59 -10.30 -3.46
N ALA A 89 14.53 -10.58 -4.21
CA ALA A 89 13.16 -10.29 -3.81
C ALA A 89 12.78 -10.92 -2.46
N ASP A 90 13.31 -12.12 -2.14
CA ASP A 90 13.00 -12.81 -0.88
C ASP A 90 13.70 -12.19 0.32
N ALA A 91 14.99 -11.85 0.21
CA ALA A 91 15.69 -11.15 1.29
C ALA A 91 15.05 -9.81 1.62
N HIS A 92 14.50 -9.13 0.60
CA HIS A 92 13.78 -7.88 0.76
C HIS A 92 12.44 -8.08 1.50
N ILE A 93 11.66 -9.11 1.13
CA ILE A 93 10.42 -9.47 1.83
C ILE A 93 10.69 -9.82 3.29
N GLU A 94 11.73 -10.62 3.56
CA GLU A 94 12.10 -10.98 4.94
C GLU A 94 12.57 -9.74 5.75
N ALA A 95 13.20 -8.76 5.11
CA ALA A 95 13.54 -7.50 5.78
C ALA A 95 12.32 -6.68 6.17
N LEU A 96 11.24 -6.69 5.35
CA LEU A 96 9.96 -6.07 5.68
C LEU A 96 9.24 -6.82 6.81
N VAL A 97 9.26 -8.16 6.79
CA VAL A 97 8.69 -8.98 7.89
C VAL A 97 9.40 -8.67 9.21
N ARG A 98 10.74 -8.60 9.22
CA ARG A 98 11.49 -8.21 10.42
C ARG A 98 11.19 -6.78 10.89
N ALA A 99 10.93 -5.85 9.97
CA ALA A 99 10.53 -4.49 10.33
C ALA A 99 9.19 -4.50 11.09
N LEU A 100 8.22 -5.33 10.66
CA LEU A 100 6.93 -5.49 11.36
C LEU A 100 7.11 -6.07 12.78
N ASP A 101 8.03 -7.02 12.95
CA ASP A 101 8.33 -7.58 14.27
C ASP A 101 8.88 -6.52 15.25
N GLY A 102 9.61 -5.53 14.74
CA GLY A 102 10.10 -4.38 15.51
C GLY A 102 9.03 -3.37 15.89
N MET A 103 7.83 -3.44 15.28
CA MET A 103 6.71 -2.51 15.51
C MET A 103 5.71 -3.02 16.55
N ARG A 104 6.13 -3.93 17.43
CA ARG A 104 5.28 -4.46 18.52
C ARG A 104 4.79 -3.31 19.40
N GLY A 105 3.49 -3.29 19.67
CA GLY A 105 2.84 -2.23 20.46
C GLY A 105 2.21 -1.10 19.63
N ILE A 106 2.46 -1.06 18.32
CA ILE A 106 1.74 -0.18 17.39
C ILE A 106 0.41 -0.86 17.03
N GLY A 107 -0.68 -0.10 17.02
CA GLY A 107 -2.03 -0.60 16.70
C GLY A 107 -2.21 -0.87 15.23
N THR A 108 -2.06 0.16 14.39
CA THR A 108 -2.27 0.10 12.94
C THR A 108 -1.15 0.81 12.17
N VAL A 109 -0.57 0.11 11.21
CA VAL A 109 0.46 0.63 10.30
C VAL A 109 -0.07 0.61 8.86
N ALA A 110 0.15 1.68 8.12
CA ALA A 110 -0.17 1.76 6.69
C ALA A 110 1.12 1.93 5.86
N TRP A 111 1.32 1.05 4.88
CA TRP A 111 2.46 1.05 3.98
C TRP A 111 2.04 1.29 2.53
N VAL A 112 2.62 2.29 1.89
CA VAL A 112 2.38 2.61 0.48
C VAL A 112 3.59 2.21 -0.36
N GLY A 113 3.39 1.28 -1.28
CA GLY A 113 4.48 0.70 -2.07
C GLY A 113 4.08 0.27 -3.48
N HIS A 114 4.77 -0.73 -3.97
CA HIS A 114 4.78 -1.15 -5.37
C HIS A 114 4.54 -2.65 -5.52
N GLU A 115 4.10 -3.06 -6.72
CA GLU A 115 4.14 -4.45 -7.16
C GLU A 115 5.50 -4.76 -7.82
N PRO A 116 5.97 -6.02 -7.70
CA PRO A 116 5.30 -7.20 -7.09
C PRO A 116 5.49 -7.33 -5.57
N MET A 117 6.22 -6.41 -4.94
CA MET A 117 6.62 -6.51 -3.54
C MET A 117 5.42 -6.65 -2.57
N LEU A 118 4.34 -5.86 -2.77
CA LEU A 118 3.18 -5.88 -1.86
C LEU A 118 2.43 -7.21 -1.91
N SER A 119 2.22 -7.78 -3.11
CA SER A 119 1.59 -9.10 -3.24
C SER A 119 2.45 -10.22 -2.68
N ARG A 120 3.77 -10.15 -2.86
CA ARG A 120 4.73 -11.10 -2.27
C ARG A 120 4.77 -11.02 -0.74
N LEU A 121 4.76 -9.81 -0.18
CA LEU A 121 4.70 -9.61 1.27
C LEU A 121 3.38 -10.16 1.84
N ALA A 122 2.25 -9.84 1.22
CA ALA A 122 0.95 -10.37 1.62
C ALA A 122 0.93 -11.90 1.59
N SER A 123 1.44 -12.52 0.51
CA SER A 123 1.58 -13.98 0.39
C SER A 123 2.45 -14.55 1.50
N ARG A 124 3.60 -13.96 1.77
CA ARG A 124 4.52 -14.39 2.82
C ARG A 124 3.87 -14.36 4.21
N LEU A 125 3.16 -13.30 4.52
CA LEU A 125 2.49 -13.13 5.81
C LEU A 125 1.29 -14.08 5.98
N LEU A 126 0.46 -14.25 4.94
CA LEU A 126 -0.74 -15.08 4.97
C LEU A 126 -0.45 -16.58 4.83
N ALA A 127 0.44 -16.94 3.91
CA ALA A 127 0.66 -18.33 3.49
C ALA A 127 2.04 -18.88 3.85
N GLY A 128 2.94 -18.07 4.39
CA GLY A 128 4.28 -18.48 4.84
C GLY A 128 5.37 -18.45 3.76
N SER A 129 5.02 -18.21 2.49
CA SER A 129 5.97 -18.02 1.39
C SER A 129 5.50 -16.89 0.49
N ALA A 130 6.44 -16.16 -0.12
CA ALA A 130 6.16 -15.03 -1.00
C ALA A 130 5.45 -15.44 -2.32
N GLU A 131 5.39 -16.73 -2.63
CA GLU A 131 4.87 -17.27 -3.89
C GLU A 131 3.66 -18.20 -3.71
N SER A 132 3.27 -18.50 -2.47
CA SER A 132 2.18 -19.44 -2.17
C SER A 132 0.79 -18.91 -2.55
N MET A 133 0.64 -17.59 -2.63
CA MET A 133 -0.63 -16.95 -2.91
C MET A 133 -0.49 -15.85 -3.96
N ARG A 134 -1.46 -15.77 -4.89
CA ARG A 134 -1.55 -14.65 -5.84
C ARG A 134 -2.58 -13.64 -5.39
N VAL A 135 -2.16 -12.41 -5.16
CA VAL A 135 -3.03 -11.27 -4.86
C VAL A 135 -3.02 -10.32 -6.04
N ASP A 136 -4.18 -10.09 -6.66
CA ASP A 136 -4.31 -9.12 -7.76
C ASP A 136 -4.39 -7.69 -7.21
N PHE A 137 -3.25 -7.15 -6.87
CA PHE A 137 -3.12 -5.83 -6.27
C PHE A 137 -3.19 -4.73 -7.34
N LYS A 138 -4.39 -4.23 -7.65
CA LYS A 138 -4.57 -3.14 -8.64
C LYS A 138 -3.99 -1.83 -8.14
N LYS A 139 -3.56 -0.93 -9.06
CA LYS A 139 -3.12 0.44 -8.73
C LYS A 139 -4.19 1.15 -7.89
N GLY A 140 -3.78 1.71 -6.75
CA GLY A 140 -4.67 2.37 -5.80
C GLY A 140 -5.50 1.42 -4.92
N SER A 141 -5.26 0.10 -4.94
CA SER A 141 -5.92 -0.83 -4.00
C SER A 141 -5.29 -0.79 -2.63
N ALA A 142 -6.09 -1.12 -1.62
CA ALA A 142 -5.64 -1.35 -0.24
C ALA A 142 -6.07 -2.73 0.24
N LEU A 143 -5.22 -3.38 1.03
CA LEU A 143 -5.44 -4.68 1.65
C LEU A 143 -5.04 -4.59 3.11
N ALA A 144 -5.90 -5.02 4.04
CA ALA A 144 -5.60 -5.04 5.46
C ALA A 144 -5.39 -6.47 5.97
N LEU A 145 -4.36 -6.61 6.78
CA LEU A 145 -3.97 -7.83 7.45
C LEU A 145 -3.95 -7.60 8.96
N ARG A 146 -4.34 -8.61 9.73
CA ARG A 146 -4.03 -8.69 11.14
C ARG A 146 -2.77 -9.52 11.35
N ILE A 147 -1.76 -8.92 11.96
CA ILE A 147 -0.48 -9.58 12.26
C ILE A 147 -0.56 -10.11 13.68
N ASN A 148 -0.55 -11.44 13.81
CA ASN A 148 -0.58 -12.14 15.09
C ASN A 148 0.83 -12.62 15.44
N PRO A 149 1.37 -12.33 16.65
CA PRO A 149 2.67 -12.81 17.07
C PRO A 149 2.75 -14.34 17.03
N GLY A 150 3.77 -14.89 16.35
CA GLY A 150 4.00 -16.33 16.28
C GLY A 150 3.02 -17.13 15.41
N ALA A 151 2.07 -16.45 14.73
CA ALA A 151 1.11 -17.05 13.83
C ALA A 151 1.13 -16.39 12.45
N ARG A 152 0.48 -17.02 11.48
CA ARG A 152 0.25 -16.39 10.17
C ARG A 152 -0.71 -15.22 10.33
N ALA A 153 -0.55 -14.22 9.46
CA ALA A 153 -1.48 -13.10 9.40
C ALA A 153 -2.87 -13.57 8.92
N GLU A 154 -3.88 -12.78 9.27
CA GLU A 154 -5.26 -12.95 8.79
C GLU A 154 -5.61 -11.84 7.81
N LEU A 155 -6.24 -12.18 6.69
CA LEU A 155 -6.80 -11.20 5.77
C LEU A 155 -8.09 -10.62 6.37
N LEU A 156 -8.10 -9.32 6.64
CA LEU A 156 -9.28 -8.62 7.14
C LEU A 156 -10.20 -8.18 5.99
N TRP A 157 -9.63 -7.48 5.01
CA TRP A 157 -10.37 -6.98 3.83
C TRP A 157 -9.41 -6.55 2.72
N MET A 158 -9.98 -6.45 1.52
CA MET A 158 -9.33 -5.81 0.36
C MET A 158 -10.32 -4.91 -0.36
N ILE A 159 -9.87 -3.71 -0.75
CA ILE A 159 -10.67 -2.73 -1.49
C ILE A 159 -9.93 -2.23 -2.71
N THR A 160 -10.67 -2.05 -3.81
CA THR A 160 -10.12 -1.54 -5.07
C THR A 160 -10.85 -0.27 -5.52
N PRO A 161 -10.21 0.64 -6.29
CA PRO A 161 -10.90 1.82 -6.83
C PRO A 161 -12.15 1.47 -7.64
N ARG A 162 -12.11 0.37 -8.40
CA ARG A 162 -13.27 -0.11 -9.18
C ARG A 162 -14.45 -0.48 -8.30
N LEU A 163 -14.22 -1.16 -7.16
CA LEU A 163 -15.27 -1.51 -6.22
C LEU A 163 -15.91 -0.25 -5.64
N VAL A 164 -15.08 0.70 -5.19
CA VAL A 164 -15.53 2.00 -4.65
C VAL A 164 -16.37 2.77 -5.67
N GLY A 165 -15.94 2.80 -6.94
CA GLY A 165 -16.68 3.44 -8.03
C GLY A 165 -18.07 2.82 -8.27
N ARG A 166 -18.21 1.50 -8.14
CA ARG A 166 -19.50 0.79 -8.25
C ARG A 166 -20.44 1.10 -7.08
N MET A 167 -19.93 1.12 -5.86
CA MET A 167 -20.73 1.43 -4.66
C MET A 167 -21.33 2.83 -4.69
N ARG A 168 -20.75 3.80 -5.45
CA ARG A 168 -21.31 5.14 -5.65
C ARG A 168 -22.53 5.15 -6.59
N ARG A 169 -22.63 4.20 -7.51
CA ARG A 169 -23.72 4.13 -8.51
C ARG A 169 -24.98 3.46 -7.97
N SER A 170 -24.86 2.64 -6.93
CA SER A 170 -25.98 1.89 -6.33
C SER A 170 -26.75 2.71 -5.28
N GLY A 171 -26.37 3.93 -4.99
CA GLY A 171 -26.97 4.82 -3.97
C GLY A 171 -27.75 6.00 -4.56
N LYS A 172 -28.27 5.86 -5.81
CA LYS A 172 -29.20 6.81 -6.42
C LYS A 172 -30.56 6.17 -6.61
#